data_3309036bca84902f428c477e946c8de7
#
_entry.id   3309036bca84902f428c477e946c8de7
#
_cell.length_a   1.000
_cell.length_b   1.000
_cell.length_c   1.000
_cell.angle_alpha   90.00
_cell.angle_beta   90.00
_cell.angle_gamma   90.00
#
_symmetry.space_group_name_H-M   'P 1'
#
loop_
_entity.id
_entity.type
_entity.pdbx_description
1 polymer ?
#
loop_
_entity_poly.entity_id
_entity_poly.type
_entity_poly.pdbx_seq_one_letter_code
_entity_poly.pdbx_strand_id
1 'polypeptide(L)'
;MKYKNDIIAAIIVIAVLGIIGFGYLRATDNEKVSDSIKFSQEYTNVSKDNPFVYKTDKEIIEILKHGTGVVYLGFPECPWCQGYVGYIEEIAKKTNVSKVYYLNVLEIRKNNTKEYQEIVSILNDYLDYDEEGKKRVYVPLVIAVKDGKIIDCDSETSKDTKGYETPEEYWKNEDLDGLKVKLEKMFSETGKNVCTTDCNK
;
A
#
# COMPACT_ATOMS: atom_id res chain seq x y z
N MET A 1 -49.82 -19.93 41.23
CA MET A 1 -48.90 -18.77 41.46
C MET A 1 -47.45 -19.15 41.27
N LYS A 2 -47.00 -20.35 41.59
CA LYS A 2 -45.57 -20.78 41.44
C LYS A 2 -45.07 -20.77 40.00
N TYR A 3 -45.85 -21.24 39.04
CA TYR A 3 -45.50 -21.35 37.63
C TYR A 3 -45.24 -20.00 36.92
N LYS A 4 -45.91 -18.92 37.33
CA LYS A 4 -45.68 -17.55 36.79
C LYS A 4 -44.33 -17.00 37.19
N ASN A 5 -43.85 -17.25 38.38
CA ASN A 5 -42.58 -16.78 38.88
C ASN A 5 -41.41 -17.53 38.20
N ASP A 6 -41.60 -18.84 37.92
CA ASP A 6 -40.58 -19.64 37.21
C ASP A 6 -40.42 -19.20 35.76
N ILE A 7 -41.51 -18.80 35.07
CA ILE A 7 -41.45 -18.26 33.69
C ILE A 7 -40.78 -16.90 33.68
N ILE A 8 -41.08 -16.03 34.62
CA ILE A 8 -40.46 -14.71 34.72
C ILE A 8 -38.96 -14.85 34.99
N ALA A 9 -38.55 -15.75 35.88
CA ALA A 9 -37.17 -16.03 36.15
C ALA A 9 -36.40 -16.54 34.90
N ALA A 10 -37.03 -17.44 34.13
CA ALA A 10 -36.44 -17.95 32.88
C ALA A 10 -36.24 -16.85 31.82
N ILE A 11 -37.21 -15.93 31.66
CA ILE A 11 -37.10 -14.79 30.71
C ILE A 11 -35.99 -13.85 31.12
N ILE A 12 -35.85 -13.57 32.42
CA ILE A 12 -34.76 -12.69 32.92
C ILE A 12 -33.40 -13.33 32.66
N VAL A 13 -33.24 -14.63 32.87
CA VAL A 13 -31.96 -15.33 32.60
C VAL A 13 -31.61 -15.30 31.12
N ILE A 14 -32.58 -15.51 30.22
CA ILE A 14 -32.35 -15.44 28.77
C ILE A 14 -32.00 -14.03 28.35
N ALA A 15 -32.65 -12.99 28.90
CA ALA A 15 -32.33 -11.59 28.61
C ALA A 15 -30.91 -11.22 29.07
N VAL A 16 -30.51 -11.65 30.28
CA VAL A 16 -29.16 -11.40 30.81
C VAL A 16 -28.10 -12.13 29.99
N LEU A 17 -28.34 -13.38 29.61
CA LEU A 17 -27.41 -14.12 28.73
C LEU A 17 -27.33 -13.51 27.34
N GLY A 18 -28.44 -12.99 26.81
CA GLY A 18 -28.49 -12.24 25.55
C GLY A 18 -27.64 -10.95 25.60
N ILE A 19 -27.74 -10.18 26.69
CA ILE A 19 -26.97 -8.94 26.90
C ILE A 19 -25.49 -9.25 27.09
N ILE A 20 -25.15 -10.30 27.86
CA ILE A 20 -23.76 -10.72 28.05
C ILE A 20 -23.17 -11.25 26.73
N GLY A 21 -23.93 -12.09 25.99
CA GLY A 21 -23.51 -12.60 24.67
C GLY A 21 -23.30 -11.49 23.64
N PHE A 22 -24.20 -10.50 23.59
CA PHE A 22 -24.07 -9.34 22.70
C PHE A 22 -22.94 -8.40 23.12
N GLY A 23 -22.70 -8.23 24.42
CA GLY A 23 -21.57 -7.50 24.97
C GLY A 23 -20.24 -8.21 24.65
N TYR A 24 -20.22 -9.55 24.75
CA TYR A 24 -19.03 -10.33 24.40
C TYR A 24 -18.70 -10.29 22.89
N LEU A 25 -19.71 -10.36 22.03
CA LEU A 25 -19.57 -10.25 20.57
C LEU A 25 -19.08 -8.84 20.15
N ARG A 26 -19.50 -7.79 20.86
CA ARG A 26 -18.97 -6.43 20.63
C ARG A 26 -17.57 -6.21 21.20
N ALA A 27 -17.20 -6.89 22.28
CA ALA A 27 -15.87 -6.76 22.90
C ALA A 27 -14.78 -7.56 22.16
N THR A 28 -15.17 -8.48 21.26
CA THR A 28 -14.24 -9.22 20.40
C THR A 28 -14.07 -8.62 19.00
N ASP A 29 -14.81 -7.57 18.66
CA ASP A 29 -14.40 -6.65 17.60
C ASP A 29 -13.17 -5.87 18.12
N ASN A 30 -12.01 -6.54 18.10
CA ASN A 30 -10.74 -5.85 18.03
C ASN A 30 -10.88 -4.90 16.85
N GLU A 31 -10.99 -3.61 17.11
CA GLU A 31 -11.06 -2.57 16.12
C GLU A 31 -9.84 -2.75 15.22
N LYS A 32 -10.04 -3.39 14.07
CA LYS A 32 -8.94 -3.63 13.11
C LYS A 32 -8.47 -2.26 12.68
N VAL A 33 -7.30 -1.89 13.17
CA VAL A 33 -6.68 -0.61 12.81
C VAL A 33 -6.68 -0.52 11.29
N SER A 34 -7.25 0.56 10.74
CA SER A 34 -7.28 0.74 9.29
C SER A 34 -5.86 0.79 8.73
N ASP A 35 -5.67 0.34 7.50
CA ASP A 35 -4.37 0.33 6.84
C ASP A 35 -3.74 1.73 6.82
N SER A 36 -4.54 2.79 6.61
CA SER A 36 -4.07 4.17 6.62
C SER A 36 -3.53 4.62 7.99
N ILE A 37 -4.22 4.25 9.08
CA ILE A 37 -3.74 4.52 10.44
C ILE A 37 -2.45 3.76 10.72
N LYS A 38 -2.42 2.46 10.41
CA LYS A 38 -1.21 1.64 10.57
C LYS A 38 -0.04 2.23 9.79
N PHE A 39 -0.25 2.57 8.53
CA PHE A 39 0.78 3.14 7.67
C PHE A 39 1.30 4.48 8.23
N SER A 40 0.42 5.37 8.74
CA SER A 40 0.84 6.64 9.37
C SER A 40 1.59 6.48 10.69
N GLN A 41 1.51 5.32 11.34
CA GLN A 41 2.33 5.00 12.52
C GLN A 41 3.73 4.51 12.14
N GLU A 42 3.87 3.86 11.00
CA GLU A 42 5.14 3.35 10.46
C GLU A 42 5.90 4.42 9.64
N TYR A 43 5.16 5.28 8.94
CA TYR A 43 5.70 6.36 8.11
C TYR A 43 5.22 7.73 8.61
N THR A 44 6.14 8.52 9.16
CA THR A 44 5.79 9.77 9.85
C THR A 44 5.40 10.93 8.93
N ASN A 45 5.76 10.85 7.64
CA ASN A 45 5.56 11.92 6.66
C ASN A 45 4.25 11.78 5.86
N VAL A 46 3.27 11.01 6.37
CA VAL A 46 1.96 10.86 5.76
C VAL A 46 0.83 11.17 6.74
N SER A 47 -0.32 11.57 6.22
CA SER A 47 -1.50 11.82 7.04
C SER A 47 -2.16 10.52 7.51
N LYS A 48 -3.04 10.61 8.52
CA LYS A 48 -3.87 9.46 8.94
C LYS A 48 -4.90 9.06 7.88
N ASP A 49 -5.18 9.95 6.95
CA ASP A 49 -6.07 9.74 5.80
C ASP A 49 -5.24 9.60 4.51
N ASN A 50 -4.32 8.66 4.54
CA ASN A 50 -3.46 8.33 3.39
C ASN A 50 -4.06 7.20 2.55
N PRO A 51 -3.67 7.06 1.27
CA PRO A 51 -4.23 6.07 0.36
C PRO A 51 -3.59 4.68 0.46
N PHE A 52 -2.62 4.45 1.36
CA PHE A 52 -1.88 3.20 1.39
C PHE A 52 -2.70 2.04 1.96
N VAL A 53 -2.67 0.90 1.26
CA VAL A 53 -3.38 -0.34 1.58
C VAL A 53 -2.37 -1.48 1.58
N TYR A 54 -2.23 -2.16 2.72
CA TYR A 54 -1.31 -3.30 2.85
C TYR A 54 -1.75 -4.46 1.97
N LYS A 55 -0.78 -5.05 1.30
CA LYS A 55 -0.95 -6.23 0.46
C LYS A 55 0.10 -7.28 0.79
N THR A 56 -0.28 -8.53 0.65
CA THR A 56 0.65 -9.66 0.65
C THR A 56 1.45 -9.70 -0.65
N ASP A 57 2.58 -10.38 -0.63
CA ASP A 57 3.40 -10.64 -1.81
C ASP A 57 2.60 -11.27 -2.97
N LYS A 58 1.74 -12.25 -2.67
CA LYS A 58 0.86 -12.89 -3.66
C LYS A 58 -0.17 -11.92 -4.25
N GLU A 59 -0.78 -11.07 -3.42
CA GLU A 59 -1.71 -10.06 -3.91
C GLU A 59 -1.00 -9.03 -4.81
N ILE A 60 0.24 -8.64 -4.48
CA ILE A 60 1.03 -7.74 -5.32
C ILE A 60 1.36 -8.42 -6.66
N ILE A 61 1.76 -9.68 -6.66
CA ILE A 61 2.00 -10.44 -7.90
C ILE A 61 0.75 -10.46 -8.79
N GLU A 62 -0.43 -10.73 -8.21
CA GLU A 62 -1.69 -10.70 -8.95
C GLU A 62 -2.02 -9.32 -9.51
N ILE A 63 -1.78 -8.25 -8.73
CA ILE A 63 -1.97 -6.87 -9.21
C ILE A 63 -1.02 -6.57 -10.37
N LEU A 64 0.26 -6.93 -10.26
CA LEU A 64 1.25 -6.69 -11.30
C LEU A 64 0.95 -7.47 -12.59
N LYS A 65 0.37 -8.67 -12.51
CA LYS A 65 0.06 -9.53 -13.66
C LYS A 65 -1.28 -9.25 -14.32
N HIS A 66 -2.26 -8.82 -13.55
CA HIS A 66 -3.65 -8.79 -14.00
C HIS A 66 -4.42 -7.53 -13.58
N GLY A 67 -3.87 -6.76 -12.66
CA GLY A 67 -4.54 -5.63 -12.04
C GLY A 67 -4.29 -4.29 -12.71
N THR A 68 -4.91 -3.26 -12.11
CA THR A 68 -4.70 -1.84 -12.44
C THR A 68 -4.56 -1.06 -11.16
N GLY A 69 -3.58 -0.17 -11.07
CA GLY A 69 -3.36 0.71 -9.93
C GLY A 69 -1.91 1.10 -9.73
N VAL A 70 -1.65 1.70 -8.58
CA VAL A 70 -0.31 2.09 -8.14
C VAL A 70 0.15 1.12 -7.06
N VAL A 71 1.34 0.56 -7.22
CA VAL A 71 2.00 -0.31 -6.25
C VAL A 71 3.21 0.43 -5.68
N TYR A 72 3.39 0.35 -4.37
CA TYR A 72 4.56 0.87 -3.66
C TYR A 72 5.29 -0.25 -2.93
N LEU A 73 6.57 -0.43 -3.24
CA LEU A 73 7.47 -1.36 -2.57
C LEU A 73 8.48 -0.55 -1.74
N GLY A 74 8.51 -0.82 -0.44
CA GLY A 74 9.37 -0.11 0.51
C GLY A 74 9.37 -0.79 1.86
N PHE A 75 9.99 -0.17 2.87
CA PHE A 75 9.91 -0.59 4.27
C PHE A 75 10.21 0.60 5.20
N PRO A 76 9.63 0.63 6.42
CA PRO A 76 9.70 1.79 7.31
C PRO A 76 11.11 2.14 7.80
N GLU A 77 12.00 1.15 7.90
CA GLU A 77 13.37 1.34 8.37
C GLU A 77 14.28 2.04 7.34
N CYS A 78 13.80 2.21 6.11
CA CYS A 78 14.53 2.89 5.04
C CYS A 78 14.30 4.41 5.12
N PRO A 79 15.33 5.24 5.38
CA PRO A 79 15.19 6.70 5.43
C PRO A 79 14.67 7.29 4.11
N TRP A 80 15.12 6.75 2.98
CA TRP A 80 14.68 7.16 1.63
C TRP A 80 13.22 6.87 1.40
N CYS A 81 12.70 5.74 1.93
CA CYS A 81 11.28 5.42 1.92
C CYS A 81 10.47 6.41 2.76
N GLN A 82 10.96 6.75 3.96
CA GLN A 82 10.35 7.76 4.83
C GLN A 82 10.23 9.13 4.14
N GLY A 83 11.27 9.56 3.45
CA GLY A 83 11.28 10.84 2.74
C GLY A 83 10.43 10.86 1.47
N TYR A 84 10.07 9.70 0.91
CA TYR A 84 9.39 9.59 -0.38
C TYR A 84 7.87 9.46 -0.29
N VAL A 85 7.35 8.80 0.75
CA VAL A 85 5.91 8.46 0.88
C VAL A 85 4.99 9.67 0.88
N GLY A 86 5.45 10.82 1.40
CA GLY A 86 4.69 12.06 1.37
C GLY A 86 4.39 12.55 -0.05
N TYR A 87 5.32 12.38 -0.97
CA TYR A 87 5.12 12.73 -2.39
C TYR A 87 4.15 11.77 -3.07
N ILE A 88 4.20 10.47 -2.74
CA ILE A 88 3.22 9.50 -3.22
C ILE A 88 1.81 9.90 -2.76
N GLU A 89 1.63 10.23 -1.47
CA GLU A 89 0.34 10.66 -0.94
C GLU A 89 -0.17 11.93 -1.62
N GLU A 90 0.69 12.96 -1.75
CA GLU A 90 0.35 14.22 -2.42
C GLU A 90 -0.19 13.97 -3.83
N ILE A 91 0.54 13.18 -4.62
CA ILE A 91 0.19 12.91 -6.02
C ILE A 91 -1.03 11.98 -6.13
N ALA A 92 -1.16 11.00 -5.26
CA ALA A 92 -2.35 10.14 -5.22
C ALA A 92 -3.62 10.95 -4.98
N LYS A 93 -3.59 11.88 -4.03
CA LYS A 93 -4.72 12.80 -3.77
C LYS A 93 -5.00 13.72 -4.96
N LYS A 94 -3.96 14.29 -5.56
CA LYS A 94 -4.07 15.17 -6.74
C LYS A 94 -4.69 14.46 -7.95
N THR A 95 -4.35 13.20 -8.15
CA THR A 95 -4.79 12.39 -9.31
C THR A 95 -6.02 11.52 -9.03
N ASN A 96 -6.63 11.65 -7.83
CA ASN A 96 -7.76 10.84 -7.38
C ASN A 96 -7.48 9.32 -7.36
N VAL A 97 -6.24 8.93 -7.10
CA VAL A 97 -5.86 7.54 -6.82
C VAL A 97 -6.23 7.23 -5.37
N SER A 98 -7.35 6.53 -5.20
CA SER A 98 -7.90 6.24 -3.87
C SER A 98 -7.16 5.14 -3.11
N LYS A 99 -6.32 4.35 -3.80
CA LYS A 99 -5.55 3.24 -3.20
C LYS A 99 -4.17 3.14 -3.83
N VAL A 100 -3.15 3.10 -2.96
CA VAL A 100 -1.78 2.73 -3.31
C VAL A 100 -1.48 1.40 -2.61
N TYR A 101 -1.25 0.36 -3.37
CA TYR A 101 -1.03 -1.00 -2.85
C TYR A 101 0.39 -1.13 -2.32
N TYR A 102 0.53 -1.29 -1.01
CA TYR A 102 1.81 -1.31 -0.32
C TYR A 102 2.24 -2.73 0.06
N LEU A 103 3.52 -3.03 -0.19
CA LEU A 103 4.19 -4.23 0.32
C LEU A 103 5.52 -3.85 0.99
N ASN A 104 5.67 -4.26 2.26
CA ASN A 104 6.97 -4.26 2.91
C ASN A 104 7.81 -5.42 2.34
N VAL A 105 8.85 -5.07 1.57
CA VAL A 105 9.68 -6.06 0.87
C VAL A 105 10.91 -6.51 1.66
N LEU A 106 11.12 -5.99 2.88
CA LEU A 106 12.37 -6.21 3.63
C LEU A 106 12.68 -7.70 3.81
N GLU A 107 11.75 -8.44 4.41
CA GLU A 107 11.98 -9.85 4.74
C GLU A 107 11.97 -10.77 3.51
N ILE A 108 11.05 -10.56 2.57
CA ILE A 108 11.00 -11.39 1.35
C ILE A 108 12.25 -11.19 0.49
N ARG A 109 12.79 -9.95 0.43
CA ARG A 109 14.04 -9.61 -0.24
C ARG A 109 15.25 -10.24 0.46
N LYS A 110 15.34 -10.10 1.79
CA LYS A 110 16.42 -10.66 2.61
C LYS A 110 16.52 -12.17 2.48
N ASN A 111 15.35 -12.83 2.48
CA ASN A 111 15.27 -14.30 2.39
C ASN A 111 15.21 -14.81 0.93
N ASN A 112 15.23 -13.91 -0.05
CA ASN A 112 15.14 -14.21 -1.48
C ASN A 112 14.04 -15.24 -1.80
N THR A 113 12.83 -14.97 -1.29
CA THR A 113 11.69 -15.88 -1.41
C THR A 113 11.28 -16.09 -2.87
N LYS A 114 10.48 -17.14 -3.14
CA LYS A 114 9.95 -17.37 -4.49
C LYS A 114 9.09 -16.23 -4.98
N GLU A 115 8.28 -15.66 -4.10
CA GLU A 115 7.44 -14.52 -4.39
C GLU A 115 8.27 -13.27 -4.71
N TYR A 116 9.37 -13.04 -3.98
CA TYR A 116 10.30 -11.96 -4.32
C TYR A 116 10.95 -12.16 -5.70
N GLN A 117 11.42 -13.37 -6.01
CA GLN A 117 11.98 -13.67 -7.32
C GLN A 117 10.96 -13.50 -8.44
N GLU A 118 9.70 -13.82 -8.20
CA GLU A 118 8.61 -13.59 -9.15
C GLU A 118 8.35 -12.11 -9.39
N ILE A 119 8.32 -11.28 -8.33
CA ILE A 119 8.24 -9.82 -8.44
C ILE A 119 9.42 -9.27 -9.26
N VAL A 120 10.65 -9.71 -8.97
CA VAL A 120 11.85 -9.34 -9.75
C VAL A 120 11.71 -9.73 -11.22
N SER A 121 11.19 -10.92 -11.51
CA SER A 121 10.97 -11.39 -12.88
C SER A 121 9.97 -10.54 -13.64
N ILE A 122 8.86 -10.16 -13.00
CA ILE A 122 7.82 -9.30 -13.61
C ILE A 122 8.37 -7.90 -13.91
N LEU A 123 9.20 -7.38 -13.02
CA LEU A 123 9.75 -6.03 -13.10
C LEU A 123 11.13 -5.95 -13.78
N ASN A 124 11.62 -7.06 -14.35
CA ASN A 124 13.00 -7.22 -14.83
C ASN A 124 13.52 -6.04 -15.67
N ASP A 125 12.71 -5.53 -16.58
CA ASP A 125 13.11 -4.46 -17.52
C ASP A 125 13.22 -3.08 -16.86
N TYR A 126 12.67 -2.94 -15.65
CA TYR A 126 12.64 -1.70 -14.88
C TYR A 126 13.62 -1.69 -13.70
N LEU A 127 14.23 -2.82 -13.38
CA LEU A 127 15.13 -2.94 -12.23
C LEU A 127 16.60 -2.78 -12.64
N ASP A 128 17.37 -2.25 -11.71
CA ASP A 128 18.81 -2.16 -11.81
C ASP A 128 19.48 -3.46 -11.32
N TYR A 129 20.76 -3.63 -11.66
CA TYR A 129 21.58 -4.73 -11.20
C TYR A 129 22.22 -4.40 -9.86
N ASP A 130 22.37 -5.41 -9.01
CA ASP A 130 23.20 -5.33 -7.81
C ASP A 130 24.69 -5.58 -8.14
N GLU A 131 25.53 -5.54 -7.12
CA GLU A 131 26.98 -5.75 -7.24
C GLU A 131 27.35 -7.15 -7.76
N GLU A 132 26.45 -8.12 -7.62
CA GLU A 132 26.63 -9.49 -8.11
C GLU A 132 26.09 -9.67 -9.55
N GLY A 133 25.58 -8.60 -10.17
CA GLY A 133 25.00 -8.63 -11.50
C GLY A 133 23.61 -9.26 -11.56
N LYS A 134 22.87 -9.28 -10.44
CA LYS A 134 21.50 -9.77 -10.36
C LYS A 134 20.52 -8.60 -10.32
N LYS A 135 19.36 -8.78 -10.96
CA LYS A 135 18.26 -7.81 -10.85
C LYS A 135 17.75 -7.74 -9.42
N ARG A 136 17.52 -6.52 -8.92
CA ARG A 136 17.14 -6.26 -7.54
C ARG A 136 16.09 -5.16 -7.42
N VAL A 137 15.11 -5.37 -6.53
CA VAL A 137 14.20 -4.30 -6.11
C VAL A 137 14.96 -3.37 -5.15
N TYR A 138 15.36 -2.22 -5.65
CA TYR A 138 15.81 -1.10 -4.81
C TYR A 138 14.59 -0.31 -4.33
N VAL A 139 14.67 0.27 -3.15
CA VAL A 139 13.55 0.99 -2.55
C VAL A 139 13.97 2.41 -2.13
N PRO A 140 13.05 3.37 -2.21
CA PRO A 140 11.63 3.29 -2.60
C PRO A 140 11.43 2.92 -4.07
N LEU A 141 10.40 2.12 -4.37
CA LEU A 141 10.01 1.80 -5.75
C LEU A 141 8.49 1.98 -5.92
N VAL A 142 8.10 2.85 -6.83
CA VAL A 142 6.70 3.06 -7.23
C VAL A 142 6.48 2.49 -8.62
N ILE A 143 5.36 1.78 -8.80
CA ILE A 143 5.03 1.09 -10.04
C ILE A 143 3.60 1.49 -10.41
N ALA A 144 3.40 1.97 -11.64
CA ALA A 144 2.09 2.13 -12.24
C ALA A 144 1.80 0.94 -13.14
N VAL A 145 0.68 0.25 -12.89
CA VAL A 145 0.25 -0.92 -13.68
C VAL A 145 -1.18 -0.71 -14.19
N LYS A 146 -1.44 -1.14 -15.42
CA LYS A 146 -2.76 -1.10 -16.04
C LYS A 146 -3.02 -2.38 -16.82
N ASP A 147 -4.08 -3.10 -16.42
CA ASP A 147 -4.50 -4.37 -17.03
C ASP A 147 -3.32 -5.37 -17.14
N GLY A 148 -2.53 -5.47 -16.06
CA GLY A 148 -1.35 -6.33 -15.97
C GLY A 148 -0.14 -5.88 -16.79
N LYS A 149 -0.16 -4.67 -17.34
CA LYS A 149 0.99 -4.09 -18.06
C LYS A 149 1.62 -3.01 -17.20
N ILE A 150 2.93 -3.11 -16.95
CA ILE A 150 3.68 -2.06 -16.29
C ILE A 150 3.73 -0.85 -17.23
N ILE A 151 3.22 0.28 -16.77
CA ILE A 151 3.23 1.55 -17.49
C ILE A 151 4.58 2.23 -17.32
N ASP A 152 5.01 2.37 -16.07
CA ASP A 152 6.28 2.98 -15.69
C ASP A 152 6.62 2.64 -14.23
N CYS A 153 7.88 2.82 -13.88
CA CYS A 153 8.40 2.68 -12.52
C CYS A 153 9.23 3.91 -12.14
N ASP A 154 9.20 4.24 -10.84
CA ASP A 154 10.10 5.21 -10.27
C ASP A 154 10.87 4.62 -9.10
N SER A 155 12.21 4.67 -9.21
CA SER A 155 13.18 4.29 -8.17
C SER A 155 14.32 5.30 -8.10
N GLU A 156 14.06 6.55 -8.44
CA GLU A 156 15.09 7.57 -8.67
C GLU A 156 16.02 7.76 -7.47
N THR A 157 15.48 7.81 -6.25
CA THR A 157 16.31 7.98 -5.04
C THR A 157 17.29 6.83 -4.80
N SER A 158 17.02 5.64 -5.35
CA SER A 158 17.95 4.51 -5.25
C SER A 158 19.13 4.63 -6.24
N LYS A 159 19.09 5.61 -7.13
CA LYS A 159 20.10 5.87 -8.16
C LYS A 159 20.99 7.08 -7.82
N ASP A 160 20.96 7.55 -6.58
CA ASP A 160 21.81 8.64 -6.15
C ASP A 160 23.29 8.30 -6.37
N THR A 161 23.93 9.05 -7.27
CA THR A 161 25.36 8.93 -7.59
C THR A 161 26.20 10.03 -6.96
N LYS A 162 25.54 11.00 -6.28
CA LYS A 162 26.21 12.15 -5.66
C LYS A 162 26.53 11.90 -4.18
N GLY A 163 25.93 10.85 -3.58
CA GLY A 163 26.24 10.41 -2.23
C GLY A 163 25.61 11.30 -1.16
N TYR A 164 24.37 11.75 -1.36
CA TYR A 164 23.63 12.48 -0.34
C TYR A 164 23.38 11.61 0.89
N GLU A 165 23.56 12.18 2.07
CA GLU A 165 23.40 11.43 3.32
C GLU A 165 21.94 11.30 3.75
N THR A 166 21.08 12.26 3.35
CA THR A 166 19.66 12.30 3.76
C THR A 166 18.72 12.56 2.58
N PRO A 167 17.46 12.08 2.68
CA PRO A 167 16.43 12.40 1.69
C PRO A 167 16.17 13.91 1.56
N GLU A 168 16.24 14.65 2.65
CA GLU A 168 16.03 16.10 2.67
C GLU A 168 17.12 16.81 1.87
N GLU A 169 18.38 16.38 2.03
CA GLU A 169 19.49 16.92 1.26
C GLU A 169 19.34 16.59 -0.23
N TYR A 170 18.98 15.36 -0.56
CA TYR A 170 18.71 14.91 -1.92
C TYR A 170 17.65 15.81 -2.58
N TRP A 171 16.44 15.90 -2.01
CA TRP A 171 15.34 16.64 -2.62
C TRP A 171 15.52 18.17 -2.62
N LYS A 172 16.44 18.68 -1.82
CA LYS A 172 16.82 20.09 -1.89
C LYS A 172 17.70 20.41 -3.12
N ASN A 173 18.43 19.41 -3.61
CA ASN A 173 19.43 19.58 -4.66
C ASN A 173 19.05 18.88 -5.98
N GLU A 174 18.04 18.01 -5.96
CA GLU A 174 17.55 17.28 -7.13
C GLU A 174 16.20 17.82 -7.62
N ASP A 175 15.74 17.35 -8.79
CA ASP A 175 14.53 17.83 -9.46
C ASP A 175 13.26 17.24 -8.84
N LEU A 176 12.84 17.75 -7.69
CA LEU A 176 11.59 17.36 -7.05
C LEU A 176 10.35 17.65 -7.91
N ASP A 177 10.37 18.76 -8.66
CA ASP A 177 9.23 19.09 -9.53
C ASP A 177 9.12 18.09 -10.69
N GLY A 178 10.25 17.69 -11.26
CA GLY A 178 10.31 16.61 -12.26
C GLY A 178 9.78 15.29 -11.74
N LEU A 179 10.14 14.90 -10.50
CA LEU A 179 9.56 13.72 -9.83
C LEU A 179 8.04 13.82 -9.76
N LYS A 180 7.52 14.95 -9.26
CA LYS A 180 6.07 15.14 -9.10
C LYS A 180 5.34 15.04 -10.45
N VAL A 181 5.89 15.64 -11.49
CA VAL A 181 5.33 15.54 -12.86
C VAL A 181 5.33 14.09 -13.36
N LYS A 182 6.42 13.35 -13.13
CA LYS A 182 6.52 11.93 -13.48
C LYS A 182 5.46 11.09 -12.76
N LEU A 183 5.38 11.22 -11.44
CA LEU A 183 4.39 10.49 -10.63
C LEU A 183 2.95 10.85 -11.04
N GLU A 184 2.66 12.13 -11.30
CA GLU A 184 1.34 12.57 -11.74
C GLU A 184 0.94 11.92 -13.07
N LYS A 185 1.86 11.83 -14.04
CA LYS A 185 1.65 11.12 -15.29
C LYS A 185 1.38 9.65 -15.03
N MET A 186 2.24 8.97 -14.26
CA MET A 186 2.11 7.55 -13.93
C MET A 186 0.75 7.25 -13.29
N PHE A 187 0.35 8.01 -12.28
CA PHE A 187 -0.88 7.78 -11.52
C PHE A 187 -2.13 8.08 -12.35
N SER A 188 -2.11 9.14 -13.14
CA SER A 188 -3.22 9.50 -14.03
C SER A 188 -3.52 8.42 -15.08
N GLU A 189 -2.54 7.65 -15.49
CA GLU A 189 -2.73 6.57 -16.46
C GLU A 189 -3.40 5.34 -15.84
N THR A 190 -3.22 5.10 -14.54
CA THR A 190 -3.93 4.02 -13.82
C THR A 190 -5.41 4.35 -13.60
N GLY A 191 -5.76 5.64 -13.46
CA GLY A 191 -7.14 6.11 -13.18
C GLY A 191 -8.01 6.30 -14.41
N LYS A 192 -7.47 6.25 -15.64
CA LYS A 192 -8.23 6.41 -16.88
C LYS A 192 -8.94 5.10 -17.26
N ASN A 193 -9.88 4.63 -16.45
CA ASN A 193 -10.99 3.87 -16.98
C ASN A 193 -11.90 4.85 -17.71
N VAL A 194 -11.51 5.21 -18.93
CA VAL A 194 -12.45 5.82 -19.85
C VAL A 194 -13.52 4.76 -20.11
N CYS A 195 -14.71 4.97 -19.56
CA CYS A 195 -15.91 4.34 -20.09
C CYS A 195 -16.03 4.75 -21.56
N THR A 196 -15.37 4.01 -22.46
CA THR A 196 -15.63 4.05 -23.89
C THR A 196 -16.71 3.04 -24.20
N THR A 197 -17.90 3.23 -23.64
CA THR A 197 -19.11 2.65 -24.17
C THR A 197 -20.19 3.70 -24.05
N ASP A 198 -20.60 4.19 -25.22
CA ASP A 198 -21.79 5.00 -25.42
C ASP A 198 -22.94 4.44 -24.58
N CYS A 199 -23.30 5.10 -23.49
CA CYS A 199 -24.59 4.94 -22.85
C CYS A 199 -25.58 5.87 -23.51
N ASN A 200 -25.83 5.66 -24.82
CA ASN A 200 -26.97 6.17 -25.53
C ASN A 200 -27.46 5.11 -26.50
N LYS A 201 -28.38 4.28 -26.02
CA LYS A 201 -29.53 3.75 -26.76
C LYS A 201 -30.59 3.28 -25.79
#